data_5f488b99f3836577bda5316f216ba8d9
#
_entry.id   5f488b99f3836577bda5316f216ba8d9
#
_cell.length_a   1.000
_cell.length_b   1.000
_cell.length_c   1.000
_cell.angle_alpha   90.00
_cell.angle_beta   90.00
_cell.angle_gamma   90.00
#
_symmetry.space_group_name_H-M   'P 1'
#
loop_
_entity.id
_entity.type
_entity.pdbx_description
1 polymer ?
#
loop_
_entity_poly.entity_id
_entity_poly.type
_entity_poly.pdbx_seq_one_letter_code
_entity_poly.pdbx_strand_id
1 'polypeptide(L)'
;MSTLIAGKHSPRRGLARSLRVLAALLLGGLLTLTGAQAASAHAELLSTTPENGAVLDEAPAEAVLTFNEPVQLIDGSIRLFPGDDDPLIIDAHVSNTSIIAALPGDVPDGAYALSYRVVSADGHPISGAITFTIGDTPQEVATTPIVETATPPDTQFAVSALTALQYLTLLIFAGLILFERLVLRNTTPPDRRSRNILRLTGIGAAAASLLLIPTSALNVTGEPLAALVNPSAWWPGVFWAPVAAAIIVSVGLAGAAVLWTRLQERRGTRLLAALLPLLALAAPVLVGHTQLMEPRALIIAADLGHLLAGSFWTGGVLGLLLFLAATRATTVREASTAPALAAKVVQKFSRLAIWSVVILAVSGTIMGIMIVGSFDALITTSYGLTLLLKIGIVIPVIAIAAYNRTRLLPRITSRPTARMQWQTLTRTLSYEAALLLAVLLLTGFLTNLSPTHEHHETPAENTTTAAQTVTIDADAQGLTLRGELEPALTGDNKITFTLDYDGEPVAPDEVTIRTTQPEHDLGPFQSVAELDPASGEYSADLDMPVAGEWEIQVLARVSTFAQPIVTIPVAVN
;
A
#
# COMPACT_ATOMS: atom_id res chain seq x y z
N MET A 1 -44.89 -52.30 -13.80
CA MET A 1 -45.28 -50.91 -14.12
C MET A 1 -44.91 -50.05 -12.92
N SER A 2 -43.75 -49.42 -12.94
CA SER A 2 -43.40 -48.35 -11.99
C SER A 2 -42.30 -47.52 -12.63
N THR A 3 -42.64 -46.38 -13.14
CA THR A 3 -41.77 -45.39 -13.80
C THR A 3 -41.00 -44.58 -12.76
N LEU A 4 -39.65 -44.75 -12.74
CA LEU A 4 -38.72 -43.92 -12.00
C LEU A 4 -38.51 -42.58 -12.77
N ILE A 5 -39.02 -41.50 -12.23
CA ILE A 5 -38.80 -40.13 -12.71
C ILE A 5 -37.39 -39.69 -12.27
N ALA A 6 -36.46 -39.69 -13.20
CA ALA A 6 -35.13 -39.09 -12.99
C ALA A 6 -35.21 -37.58 -12.99
N GLY A 7 -35.06 -36.97 -11.83
CA GLY A 7 -34.99 -35.51 -11.66
C GLY A 7 -33.75 -34.94 -12.37
N LYS A 8 -33.96 -34.20 -13.47
CA LYS A 8 -32.95 -33.38 -14.16
C LYS A 8 -32.52 -32.21 -13.28
N HIS A 9 -31.45 -32.35 -12.49
CA HIS A 9 -30.81 -31.21 -11.86
C HIS A 9 -30.13 -30.34 -12.93
N SER A 10 -30.71 -29.19 -13.24
CA SER A 10 -30.16 -28.26 -14.24
C SER A 10 -28.93 -27.55 -13.67
N PRO A 11 -27.76 -27.62 -14.33
CA PRO A 11 -26.51 -27.00 -13.85
C PRO A 11 -26.53 -25.47 -13.80
N ARG A 12 -27.54 -24.83 -14.43
CA ARG A 12 -27.73 -23.37 -14.44
C ARG A 12 -28.14 -22.80 -13.08
N ARG A 13 -28.84 -23.56 -12.23
CA ARG A 13 -29.28 -23.10 -10.89
C ARG A 13 -28.12 -22.98 -9.89
N GLY A 14 -27.10 -23.80 -10.00
CA GLY A 14 -25.90 -23.77 -9.15
C GLY A 14 -25.03 -22.52 -9.38
N LEU A 15 -24.76 -22.17 -10.63
CA LEU A 15 -23.94 -21.01 -10.98
C LEU A 15 -24.62 -19.70 -10.61
N ALA A 16 -25.94 -19.58 -10.87
CA ALA A 16 -26.70 -18.40 -10.48
C ALA A 16 -26.78 -18.20 -8.95
N ARG A 17 -26.76 -19.31 -8.17
CA ARG A 17 -26.73 -19.26 -6.71
C ARG A 17 -25.37 -18.83 -6.18
N SER A 18 -24.29 -19.36 -6.76
CA SER A 18 -22.92 -18.95 -6.40
C SER A 18 -22.61 -17.49 -6.75
N LEU A 19 -23.10 -16.99 -7.89
CA LEU A 19 -22.98 -15.60 -8.29
C LEU A 19 -23.79 -14.65 -7.38
N ARG A 20 -24.96 -15.07 -6.91
CA ARG A 20 -25.76 -14.28 -5.95
C ARG A 20 -25.10 -14.24 -4.57
N VAL A 21 -24.50 -15.35 -4.11
CA VAL A 21 -23.74 -15.38 -2.86
C VAL A 21 -22.50 -14.51 -2.96
N LEU A 22 -21.77 -14.57 -4.07
CA LEU A 22 -20.61 -13.69 -4.30
C LEU A 22 -21.03 -12.21 -4.35
N ALA A 23 -22.10 -11.89 -5.06
CA ALA A 23 -22.63 -10.53 -5.11
C ALA A 23 -23.13 -10.04 -3.73
N ALA A 24 -23.76 -10.91 -2.92
CA ALA A 24 -24.18 -10.59 -1.57
C ALA A 24 -22.99 -10.39 -0.61
N LEU A 25 -21.91 -11.17 -0.75
CA LEU A 25 -20.68 -11.02 0.02
C LEU A 25 -19.93 -9.74 -0.37
N LEU A 26 -19.87 -9.42 -1.67
CA LEU A 26 -19.28 -8.17 -2.16
C LEU A 26 -20.10 -6.94 -1.74
N LEU A 27 -21.42 -7.04 -1.80
CA LEU A 27 -22.31 -5.96 -1.36
C LEU A 27 -22.29 -5.80 0.17
N GLY A 28 -22.23 -6.91 0.93
CA GLY A 28 -22.03 -6.89 2.38
C GLY A 28 -20.68 -6.28 2.76
N GLY A 29 -19.61 -6.61 2.06
CA GLY A 29 -18.30 -5.98 2.21
C GLY A 29 -18.32 -4.48 1.87
N LEU A 30 -19.06 -4.07 0.84
CA LEU A 30 -19.21 -2.67 0.47
C LEU A 30 -20.00 -1.86 1.53
N LEU A 31 -20.99 -2.47 2.17
CA LEU A 31 -21.80 -1.83 3.21
C LEU A 31 -21.07 -1.68 4.56
N THR A 32 -20.00 -2.45 4.81
CA THR A 32 -19.14 -2.26 5.99
C THR A 32 -18.14 -1.12 5.82
N LEU A 33 -18.04 -0.55 4.61
CA LEU A 33 -17.13 0.57 4.26
C LEU A 33 -17.54 1.92 4.87
N THR A 34 -18.78 2.10 5.28
CA THR A 34 -19.28 3.39 5.76
C THR A 34 -18.86 3.74 7.20
N GLY A 35 -17.98 2.97 7.82
CA GLY A 35 -17.52 3.18 9.18
C GLY A 35 -16.03 2.90 9.45
N ALA A 36 -15.23 2.57 8.44
CA ALA A 36 -13.80 2.38 8.62
C ALA A 36 -13.08 3.74 8.50
N GLN A 37 -12.53 4.24 9.59
CA GLN A 37 -11.55 5.31 9.54
C GLN A 37 -10.33 4.79 8.76
N ALA A 38 -9.81 5.62 7.85
CA ALA A 38 -8.58 5.32 7.12
C ALA A 38 -7.45 5.14 8.16
N ALA A 39 -6.94 3.93 8.30
CA ALA A 39 -5.71 3.71 9.04
C ALA A 39 -4.56 3.99 8.08
N SER A 40 -3.83 5.08 8.29
CA SER A 40 -2.56 5.32 7.60
C SER A 40 -1.61 4.19 7.96
N ALA A 41 -1.07 3.50 6.97
CA ALA A 41 -0.17 2.35 7.16
C ALA A 41 1.31 2.76 7.08
N HIS A 42 1.59 4.04 6.95
CA HIS A 42 2.94 4.63 6.92
C HIS A 42 3.02 5.68 8.00
N ALA A 43 4.20 5.81 8.60
CA ALA A 43 4.44 6.89 9.52
C ALA A 43 4.39 8.23 8.77
N GLU A 44 3.60 9.15 9.29
CA GLU A 44 3.45 10.50 8.80
C GLU A 44 3.94 11.46 9.88
N LEU A 45 4.72 12.45 9.49
CA LEU A 45 5.19 13.47 10.41
C LEU A 45 4.01 14.41 10.73
N LEU A 46 3.58 14.41 12.00
CA LEU A 46 2.45 15.21 12.45
C LEU A 46 2.86 16.61 12.89
N SER A 47 4.01 16.72 13.57
CA SER A 47 4.51 17.98 14.09
C SER A 47 5.99 17.93 14.37
N THR A 48 6.62 19.10 14.38
CA THR A 48 8.03 19.25 14.71
C THR A 48 8.24 20.38 15.72
N THR A 49 9.28 20.27 16.52
CA THR A 49 9.78 21.35 17.36
C THR A 49 11.30 21.40 17.19
N PRO A 50 11.91 22.46 16.60
CA PRO A 50 11.25 23.63 16.03
C PRO A 50 10.27 23.32 14.89
N GLU A 51 9.26 24.18 14.68
CA GLU A 51 8.39 24.09 13.51
C GLU A 51 9.19 24.31 12.22
N ASN A 52 8.71 23.73 11.12
CA ASN A 52 9.39 23.92 9.84
C ASN A 52 9.31 25.40 9.43
N GLY A 53 10.48 26.02 9.14
CA GLY A 53 10.59 27.44 8.83
C GLY A 53 10.68 28.37 10.05
N ALA A 54 10.72 27.84 11.28
CA ALA A 54 10.79 28.63 12.50
C ALA A 54 12.04 29.55 12.55
N VAL A 55 11.88 30.74 13.10
CA VAL A 55 12.97 31.64 13.43
C VAL A 55 13.09 31.72 14.96
N LEU A 56 14.25 31.36 15.48
CA LEU A 56 14.53 31.21 16.92
C LEU A 56 15.56 32.23 17.36
N ASP A 57 15.36 32.83 18.53
CA ASP A 57 16.33 33.76 19.12
C ASP A 57 17.58 33.04 19.63
N GLU A 58 17.46 31.80 20.06
CA GLU A 58 18.54 30.96 20.61
C GLU A 58 18.44 29.51 20.08
N ALA A 59 19.57 28.84 19.98
CA ALA A 59 19.63 27.44 19.58
C ALA A 59 18.82 26.55 20.52
N PRO A 60 17.86 25.75 20.05
CA PRO A 60 17.12 24.82 20.90
C PRO A 60 18.02 23.66 21.34
N ALA A 61 17.82 23.17 22.58
CA ALA A 61 18.61 22.04 23.10
C ALA A 61 18.30 20.72 22.37
N GLU A 62 17.10 20.59 21.83
CA GLU A 62 16.63 19.38 21.15
C GLU A 62 15.65 19.73 20.04
N ALA A 63 15.59 18.87 19.03
CA ALA A 63 14.52 18.87 18.05
C ALA A 63 13.65 17.63 18.26
N VAL A 64 12.32 17.81 18.20
CA VAL A 64 11.34 16.75 18.38
C VAL A 64 10.56 16.56 17.08
N LEU A 65 10.55 15.35 16.54
CA LEU A 65 9.79 14.96 15.36
C LEU A 65 8.71 13.97 15.80
N THR A 66 7.44 14.32 15.71
CA THR A 66 6.32 13.48 16.16
C THR A 66 5.57 12.88 14.98
N PHE A 67 5.40 11.55 15.01
CA PHE A 67 4.74 10.78 13.96
C PHE A 67 3.39 10.23 14.43
N ASN A 68 2.52 9.86 13.49
CA ASN A 68 1.23 9.21 13.76
C ASN A 68 1.35 7.78 14.29
N GLU A 69 2.54 7.16 14.16
CA GLU A 69 2.82 5.79 14.62
C GLU A 69 4.27 5.66 15.14
N PRO A 70 4.59 4.58 15.88
CA PRO A 70 5.96 4.31 16.31
C PRO A 70 6.90 4.10 15.11
N VAL A 71 8.02 4.80 15.11
CA VAL A 71 9.07 4.66 14.10
C VAL A 71 10.33 4.06 14.69
N GLN A 72 11.20 3.52 13.83
CA GLN A 72 12.50 2.99 14.23
C GLN A 72 13.59 3.90 13.68
N LEU A 73 14.53 4.27 14.55
CA LEU A 73 15.66 5.10 14.20
C LEU A 73 16.78 4.25 13.60
N ILE A 74 17.42 4.76 12.55
CA ILE A 74 18.63 4.22 11.96
C ILE A 74 19.81 5.03 12.49
N ASP A 75 20.88 4.39 12.92
CA ASP A 75 22.07 5.08 13.43
C ASP A 75 22.62 6.07 12.38
N GLY A 76 22.83 7.32 12.79
CA GLY A 76 23.35 8.38 11.93
C GLY A 76 22.38 8.91 10.87
N SER A 77 21.08 8.62 11.00
CA SER A 77 20.04 9.04 10.06
C SER A 77 19.44 10.43 10.35
N ILE A 78 19.74 11.01 11.48
CA ILE A 78 19.41 12.40 11.80
C ILE A 78 20.63 13.26 11.58
N ARG A 79 20.52 14.24 10.67
CA ARG A 79 21.64 15.10 10.26
C ARG A 79 21.23 16.55 10.26
N LEU A 80 22.04 17.38 10.88
CA LEU A 80 21.91 18.83 10.85
C LEU A 80 22.86 19.41 9.80
N PHE A 81 22.33 20.18 8.88
CA PHE A 81 23.07 20.87 7.83
C PHE A 81 23.16 22.36 8.19
N PRO A 82 24.35 22.85 8.55
CA PRO A 82 24.58 24.26 8.80
C PRO A 82 24.93 24.97 7.46
N GLY A 83 23.93 25.53 6.77
CA GLY A 83 24.15 26.17 5.47
C GLY A 83 24.81 25.25 4.44
N ASP A 84 25.97 25.68 3.89
CA ASP A 84 26.76 24.93 2.89
C ASP A 84 27.86 24.03 3.51
N ASP A 85 27.96 23.96 4.84
CA ASP A 85 28.97 23.18 5.54
C ASP A 85 28.63 21.67 5.57
N ASP A 86 29.61 20.84 5.93
CA ASP A 86 29.42 19.39 6.06
C ASP A 86 28.36 19.07 7.14
N PRO A 87 27.49 18.09 6.90
CA PRO A 87 26.41 17.73 7.83
C PRO A 87 26.96 17.16 9.15
N LEU A 88 26.36 17.58 10.25
CA LEU A 88 26.59 17.04 11.58
C LEU A 88 25.64 15.86 11.84
N ILE A 89 26.16 14.70 12.23
CA ILE A 89 25.34 13.59 12.70
C ILE A 89 24.85 13.93 14.11
N ILE A 90 23.54 13.92 14.30
CA ILE A 90 22.90 14.27 15.58
C ILE A 90 22.51 12.99 16.32
N ASP A 91 22.88 12.92 17.61
CA ASP A 91 22.42 11.87 18.48
C ASP A 91 20.93 12.00 18.74
N ALA A 92 20.18 10.92 18.47
CA ALA A 92 18.74 10.89 18.62
C ALA A 92 18.27 9.59 19.24
N HIS A 93 17.11 9.64 19.87
CA HIS A 93 16.44 8.45 20.40
C HIS A 93 14.93 8.50 20.18
N VAL A 94 14.32 7.31 20.16
CA VAL A 94 12.86 7.18 20.00
C VAL A 94 12.19 7.20 21.36
N SER A 95 11.14 8.01 21.49
CA SER A 95 10.24 8.04 22.64
C SER A 95 8.79 7.93 22.15
N ASN A 96 8.18 6.74 22.28
CA ASN A 96 6.85 6.42 21.74
C ASN A 96 6.76 6.62 20.23
N THR A 97 6.02 7.67 19.80
CA THR A 97 5.86 8.06 18.39
C THR A 97 6.76 9.22 18.00
N SER A 98 7.63 9.70 18.89
CA SER A 98 8.47 10.86 18.64
C SER A 98 9.95 10.47 18.58
N ILE A 99 10.70 11.19 17.76
CA ILE A 99 12.16 11.19 17.76
C ILE A 99 12.62 12.46 18.44
N ILE A 100 13.50 12.31 19.43
CA ILE A 100 14.14 13.41 20.14
C ILE A 100 15.60 13.43 19.71
N ALA A 101 15.99 14.51 19.02
CA ALA A 101 17.33 14.74 18.51
C ALA A 101 18.03 15.83 19.34
N ALA A 102 19.13 15.49 19.99
CA ALA A 102 19.88 16.42 20.84
C ALA A 102 20.74 17.35 19.98
N LEU A 103 20.37 18.63 19.89
CA LEU A 103 21.13 19.61 19.12
C LEU A 103 22.39 20.08 19.89
N PRO A 104 23.52 20.35 19.20
CA PRO A 104 24.70 20.88 19.85
C PRO A 104 24.42 22.26 20.47
N GLY A 105 24.91 22.49 21.69
CA GLY A 105 24.65 23.77 22.40
C GLY A 105 25.44 24.98 21.91
N ASP A 106 26.35 24.77 20.94
CA ASP A 106 27.25 25.80 20.36
C ASP A 106 26.94 26.05 18.88
N VAL A 107 25.69 25.79 18.47
CA VAL A 107 25.24 26.07 17.10
C VAL A 107 25.21 27.57 16.85
N PRO A 108 25.99 28.12 15.87
CA PRO A 108 26.02 29.53 15.56
C PRO A 108 24.69 30.05 15.00
N ASP A 109 24.51 31.38 15.00
CA ASP A 109 23.40 32.01 14.27
C ASP A 109 23.49 31.68 12.77
N GLY A 110 22.36 31.29 12.17
CA GLY A 110 22.33 30.89 10.78
C GLY A 110 21.07 30.07 10.41
N ALA A 111 20.97 29.75 9.13
CA ALA A 111 19.90 28.87 8.62
C ALA A 111 20.35 27.40 8.66
N TYR A 112 19.45 26.53 9.13
CA TYR A 112 19.71 25.10 9.33
C TYR A 112 18.65 24.24 8.66
N ALA A 113 19.07 23.09 8.14
CA ALA A 113 18.17 22.01 7.74
C ALA A 113 18.45 20.77 8.59
N LEU A 114 17.43 20.24 9.27
CA LEU A 114 17.49 18.97 9.98
C LEU A 114 16.84 17.88 9.13
N SER A 115 17.66 17.01 8.52
CA SER A 115 17.16 15.88 7.78
C SER A 115 16.97 14.65 8.67
N TYR A 116 15.96 13.88 8.38
CA TYR A 116 15.70 12.62 9.05
C TYR A 116 15.43 11.49 8.07
N ARG A 117 15.82 10.27 8.46
CA ARG A 117 15.43 9.04 7.80
C ARG A 117 15.12 8.00 8.87
N VAL A 118 13.90 7.49 8.84
CA VAL A 118 13.36 6.56 9.83
C VAL A 118 12.70 5.39 9.14
N VAL A 119 12.46 4.32 9.87
CA VAL A 119 11.72 3.15 9.37
C VAL A 119 10.37 3.14 10.04
N SER A 120 9.33 3.21 9.26
CA SER A 120 7.96 2.98 9.69
C SER A 120 7.80 1.58 10.28
N ALA A 121 6.80 1.38 11.11
CA ALA A 121 6.52 0.09 11.71
C ALA A 121 6.20 -1.00 10.65
N ASP A 122 5.81 -0.64 9.42
CA ASP A 122 5.62 -1.56 8.29
C ASP A 122 6.93 -1.93 7.55
N GLY A 123 8.04 -1.33 7.94
CA GLY A 123 9.38 -1.60 7.41
C GLY A 123 9.78 -0.72 6.21
N HIS A 124 8.95 0.28 5.83
CA HIS A 124 9.31 1.22 4.77
C HIS A 124 10.11 2.40 5.32
N PRO A 125 11.17 2.84 4.62
CA PRO A 125 11.89 4.04 5.00
C PRO A 125 11.06 5.27 4.68
N ILE A 126 11.03 6.20 5.63
CA ILE A 126 10.45 7.54 5.49
C ILE A 126 11.55 8.54 5.72
N SER A 127 11.64 9.55 4.88
CA SER A 127 12.65 10.59 4.98
C SER A 127 12.05 11.95 4.70
N GLY A 128 12.63 12.96 5.32
CA GLY A 128 12.25 14.36 5.14
C GLY A 128 13.28 15.27 5.74
N ALA A 129 13.03 16.57 5.66
CA ALA A 129 13.84 17.59 6.29
C ALA A 129 12.94 18.73 6.79
N ILE A 130 13.32 19.36 7.89
CA ILE A 130 12.75 20.61 8.36
C ILE A 130 13.83 21.68 8.34
N THR A 131 13.44 22.90 8.13
CA THR A 131 14.33 24.08 8.16
C THR A 131 14.00 24.95 9.35
N PHE A 132 14.99 25.62 9.92
CA PHE A 132 14.82 26.66 10.93
C PHE A 132 16.01 27.60 10.92
N THR A 133 15.83 28.79 11.43
CA THR A 133 16.87 29.82 11.51
C THR A 133 17.11 30.19 12.97
N ILE A 134 18.37 30.39 13.36
CA ILE A 134 18.77 30.87 14.68
C ILE A 134 19.32 32.29 14.51
N GLY A 135 18.83 33.22 15.32
CA GLY A 135 19.23 34.63 15.30
C GLY A 135 18.60 35.46 14.16
N ASP A 136 18.94 36.75 14.11
CA ASP A 136 18.43 37.75 13.14
C ASP A 136 19.14 37.69 11.77
N THR A 137 19.65 36.56 11.36
CA THR A 137 20.36 36.45 10.07
C THR A 137 19.36 36.64 8.94
N PRO A 138 19.61 37.53 7.93
CA PRO A 138 18.77 37.62 6.75
C PRO A 138 18.67 36.25 6.13
N GLN A 139 17.46 35.79 5.91
CA GLN A 139 17.15 34.48 5.38
C GLN A 139 17.68 34.33 3.93
N GLU A 140 18.97 34.07 3.75
CA GLU A 140 19.36 33.21 2.64
C GLU A 140 18.88 31.84 3.10
N VAL A 141 17.69 31.46 2.60
CA VAL A 141 17.15 30.11 2.74
C VAL A 141 18.31 29.20 2.37
N ALA A 142 18.86 28.51 3.37
CA ALA A 142 19.75 27.40 3.04
C ALA A 142 18.94 26.62 1.99
N THR A 143 19.41 26.64 0.74
CA THR A 143 18.81 25.79 -0.29
C THR A 143 18.84 24.44 0.38
N THR A 144 17.63 23.99 0.83
CA THR A 144 17.51 22.72 1.52
C THR A 144 18.41 21.81 0.70
N PRO A 145 19.54 21.33 1.22
CA PRO A 145 20.32 20.45 0.41
C PRO A 145 19.27 19.42 0.03
N ILE A 146 19.06 19.21 -1.28
CA ILE A 146 18.29 18.07 -1.74
C ILE A 146 19.14 16.92 -1.23
N VAL A 147 19.00 16.72 0.08
CA VAL A 147 19.66 15.59 0.76
C VAL A 147 19.05 14.45 -0.02
N GLU A 148 19.88 13.60 -0.55
CA GLU A 148 19.51 12.34 -1.16
C GLU A 148 18.74 11.50 -0.13
N THR A 149 17.59 12.06 0.34
CA THR A 149 16.67 11.43 1.28
C THR A 149 15.89 10.35 0.56
N ALA A 150 15.72 10.51 -0.76
CA ALA A 150 15.07 9.50 -1.60
C ALA A 150 15.97 8.27 -1.77
N THR A 151 15.37 7.09 -1.66
CA THR A 151 16.07 5.84 -2.02
C THR A 151 16.46 5.88 -3.49
N PRO A 152 17.73 5.56 -3.85
CA PRO A 152 18.16 5.52 -5.24
C PRO A 152 17.26 4.61 -6.08
N PRO A 153 16.87 5.03 -7.31
CA PRO A 153 15.94 4.30 -8.16
C PRO A 153 16.39 2.87 -8.49
N ASP A 154 17.72 2.64 -8.59
CA ASP A 154 18.29 1.31 -8.85
C ASP A 154 18.07 0.35 -7.68
N THR A 155 18.22 0.82 -6.45
CA THR A 155 17.96 0.04 -5.24
C THR A 155 16.47 -0.26 -5.09
N GLN A 156 15.60 0.74 -5.28
CA GLN A 156 14.15 0.57 -5.23
C GLN A 156 13.67 -0.42 -6.30
N PHE A 157 14.17 -0.31 -7.53
CA PHE A 157 13.87 -1.27 -8.58
C PHE A 157 14.35 -2.68 -8.25
N ALA A 158 15.56 -2.83 -7.69
CA ALA A 158 16.11 -4.13 -7.33
C ALA A 158 15.27 -4.82 -6.24
N VAL A 159 14.84 -4.09 -5.21
CA VAL A 159 13.95 -4.62 -4.17
C VAL A 159 12.63 -5.08 -4.78
N SER A 160 11.99 -4.24 -5.61
CA SER A 160 10.72 -4.58 -6.26
C SER A 160 10.84 -5.78 -7.20
N ALA A 161 11.92 -5.87 -7.96
CA ALA A 161 12.17 -6.99 -8.87
C ALA A 161 12.43 -8.31 -8.12
N LEU A 162 13.20 -8.26 -7.02
CA LEU A 162 13.44 -9.43 -6.16
C LEU A 162 12.18 -9.87 -5.43
N THR A 163 11.35 -8.93 -4.96
CA THR A 163 10.04 -9.21 -4.36
C THR A 163 9.11 -9.87 -5.39
N ALA A 164 9.06 -9.35 -6.62
CA ALA A 164 8.31 -9.98 -7.71
C ALA A 164 8.79 -11.40 -8.02
N LEU A 165 10.11 -11.62 -8.06
CA LEU A 165 10.70 -12.94 -8.27
C LEU A 165 10.38 -13.90 -7.10
N GLN A 166 10.45 -13.42 -5.87
CA GLN A 166 10.10 -14.19 -4.68
C GLN A 166 8.64 -14.64 -4.73
N TYR A 167 7.68 -13.72 -4.91
CA TYR A 167 6.25 -14.07 -5.01
C TYR A 167 5.99 -15.03 -6.16
N LEU A 168 6.51 -14.73 -7.35
CA LEU A 168 6.34 -15.57 -8.53
C LEU A 168 6.78 -17.02 -8.26
N THR A 169 8.02 -17.18 -7.80
CA THR A 169 8.62 -18.50 -7.62
C THR A 169 8.02 -19.26 -6.45
N LEU A 170 7.72 -18.56 -5.34
CA LEU A 170 7.11 -19.15 -4.15
C LEU A 170 5.67 -19.60 -4.39
N LEU A 171 4.85 -18.78 -5.06
CA LEU A 171 3.46 -19.11 -5.35
C LEU A 171 3.38 -20.29 -6.35
N ILE A 172 4.24 -20.32 -7.37
CA ILE A 172 4.31 -21.44 -8.30
C ILE A 172 4.75 -22.71 -7.57
N PHE A 173 5.79 -22.64 -6.74
CA PHE A 173 6.29 -23.80 -5.99
C PHE A 173 5.22 -24.40 -5.08
N ALA A 174 4.63 -23.59 -4.22
CA ALA A 174 3.58 -24.04 -3.29
C ALA A 174 2.33 -24.52 -4.03
N GLY A 175 1.93 -23.81 -5.08
CA GLY A 175 0.76 -24.14 -5.89
C GLY A 175 0.90 -25.43 -6.69
N LEU A 176 2.08 -25.76 -7.21
CA LEU A 176 2.35 -27.04 -7.85
C LEU A 176 2.22 -28.19 -6.84
N ILE A 177 2.72 -28.03 -5.62
CA ILE A 177 2.57 -29.02 -4.56
C ILE A 177 1.09 -29.20 -4.18
N LEU A 178 0.35 -28.09 -4.03
CA LEU A 178 -1.09 -28.14 -3.77
C LEU A 178 -1.86 -28.82 -4.91
N PHE A 179 -1.53 -28.54 -6.17
CA PHE A 179 -2.13 -29.21 -7.32
C PHE A 179 -1.90 -30.72 -7.29
N GLU A 180 -0.67 -31.16 -7.05
CA GLU A 180 -0.38 -32.59 -6.96
C GLU A 180 -1.09 -33.28 -5.79
N ARG A 181 -1.16 -32.61 -4.63
CA ARG A 181 -1.81 -33.18 -3.44
C ARG A 181 -3.34 -33.18 -3.52
N LEU A 182 -3.92 -32.07 -3.96
CA LEU A 182 -5.37 -31.89 -3.95
C LEU A 182 -6.03 -32.40 -5.24
N VAL A 183 -5.39 -32.22 -6.39
CA VAL A 183 -5.97 -32.55 -7.69
C VAL A 183 -5.53 -33.94 -8.16
N LEU A 184 -4.23 -34.18 -8.29
CA LEU A 184 -3.72 -35.48 -8.77
C LEU A 184 -3.80 -36.57 -7.70
N ARG A 185 -3.75 -36.24 -6.42
CA ARG A 185 -3.76 -37.19 -5.27
C ARG A 185 -2.70 -38.28 -5.39
N ASN A 186 -1.53 -37.95 -5.95
CA ASN A 186 -0.43 -38.88 -6.23
C ASN A 186 -0.81 -40.05 -7.15
N THR A 187 -1.84 -39.92 -7.98
CA THR A 187 -2.25 -40.96 -8.93
C THR A 187 -1.26 -41.14 -10.08
N THR A 188 -0.53 -40.06 -10.38
CA THR A 188 0.52 -40.04 -11.41
C THR A 188 1.79 -39.44 -10.80
N PRO A 189 2.95 -40.12 -10.88
CA PRO A 189 4.20 -39.55 -10.41
C PRO A 189 4.55 -38.31 -11.26
N PRO A 190 5.15 -37.25 -10.65
CA PRO A 190 5.57 -36.07 -11.40
C PRO A 190 6.60 -36.44 -12.45
N ASP A 191 6.43 -35.93 -13.67
CA ASP A 191 7.38 -36.09 -14.75
C ASP A 191 8.68 -35.31 -14.51
N ARG A 192 9.69 -35.52 -15.36
CA ARG A 192 10.98 -34.81 -15.23
C ARG A 192 10.84 -33.30 -15.33
N ARG A 193 9.90 -32.79 -16.15
CA ARG A 193 9.62 -31.37 -16.32
C ARG A 193 9.06 -30.75 -15.04
N SER A 194 8.02 -31.36 -14.48
CA SER A 194 7.41 -30.90 -13.23
C SER A 194 8.42 -30.83 -12.09
N ARG A 195 9.29 -31.88 -11.97
CA ARG A 195 10.38 -31.87 -10.97
C ARG A 195 11.39 -30.75 -11.19
N ASN A 196 11.78 -30.49 -12.45
CA ASN A 196 12.72 -29.41 -12.74
C ASN A 196 12.14 -28.03 -12.45
N ILE A 197 10.88 -27.79 -12.82
CA ILE A 197 10.20 -26.52 -12.51
C ILE A 197 10.09 -26.35 -10.99
N LEU A 198 9.71 -27.38 -10.26
CA LEU A 198 9.64 -27.34 -8.80
C LEU A 198 11.00 -27.00 -8.17
N ARG A 199 12.09 -27.58 -8.67
CA ARG A 199 13.45 -27.27 -8.21
C ARG A 199 13.83 -25.82 -8.52
N LEU A 200 13.60 -25.39 -9.76
CA LEU A 200 13.96 -24.03 -10.20
C LEU A 200 13.19 -22.96 -9.41
N THR A 201 11.89 -23.18 -9.21
CA THR A 201 11.06 -22.24 -8.43
C THR A 201 11.43 -22.25 -6.95
N GLY A 202 11.76 -23.41 -6.37
CA GLY A 202 12.26 -23.50 -5.00
C GLY A 202 13.61 -22.78 -4.81
N ILE A 203 14.56 -22.99 -5.73
CA ILE A 203 15.86 -22.30 -5.70
C ILE A 203 15.65 -20.80 -5.92
N GLY A 204 14.81 -20.40 -6.88
CA GLY A 204 14.52 -19.01 -7.18
C GLY A 204 13.91 -18.28 -5.98
N ALA A 205 12.94 -18.89 -5.29
CA ALA A 205 12.33 -18.31 -4.10
C ALA A 205 13.33 -18.15 -2.95
N ALA A 206 14.18 -19.17 -2.71
CA ALA A 206 15.21 -19.09 -1.68
C ALA A 206 16.27 -18.01 -2.01
N ALA A 207 16.74 -17.98 -3.26
CA ALA A 207 17.73 -17.01 -3.71
C ALA A 207 17.18 -15.57 -3.64
N ALA A 208 15.95 -15.34 -4.11
CA ALA A 208 15.31 -14.02 -4.02
C ALA A 208 15.15 -13.58 -2.56
N SER A 209 14.70 -14.47 -1.68
CA SER A 209 14.54 -14.17 -0.24
C SER A 209 15.86 -13.82 0.43
N LEU A 210 16.96 -14.52 0.07
CA LEU A 210 18.30 -14.23 0.62
C LEU A 210 18.86 -12.91 0.09
N LEU A 211 18.64 -12.60 -1.20
CA LEU A 211 19.09 -11.35 -1.81
C LEU A 211 18.26 -10.14 -1.31
N LEU A 212 17.01 -10.34 -0.93
CA LEU A 212 16.19 -9.30 -0.33
C LEU A 212 16.77 -8.79 1.01
N ILE A 213 17.54 -9.58 1.75
CA ILE A 213 18.15 -9.11 3.01
C ILE A 213 19.06 -7.90 2.76
N PRO A 214 20.16 -8.01 1.99
CA PRO A 214 21.04 -6.87 1.79
C PRO A 214 20.40 -5.76 0.96
N THR A 215 19.56 -6.07 -0.05
CA THR A 215 18.94 -5.03 -0.87
C THR A 215 17.88 -4.22 -0.09
N SER A 216 17.13 -4.87 0.79
CA SER A 216 16.21 -4.14 1.68
C SER A 216 16.98 -3.31 2.72
N ALA A 217 18.14 -3.77 3.19
CA ALA A 217 18.99 -2.97 4.04
C ALA A 217 19.42 -1.67 3.34
N LEU A 218 19.91 -1.77 2.10
CA LEU A 218 20.26 -0.58 1.30
C LEU A 218 19.05 0.33 1.04
N ASN A 219 17.88 -0.25 0.80
CA ASN A 219 16.65 0.51 0.64
C ASN A 219 16.30 1.33 1.90
N VAL A 220 16.49 0.74 3.07
CA VAL A 220 16.25 1.38 4.36
C VAL A 220 17.27 2.49 4.64
N THR A 221 18.56 2.26 4.36
CA THR A 221 19.64 3.24 4.61
C THR A 221 19.74 4.32 3.52
N GLY A 222 19.07 4.16 2.36
CA GLY A 222 19.21 5.09 1.22
C GLY A 222 20.46 4.90 0.41
N GLU A 223 21.15 3.76 0.56
CA GLU A 223 22.39 3.47 -0.15
C GLU A 223 22.12 2.98 -1.58
N PRO A 224 23.00 3.34 -2.55
CA PRO A 224 22.89 2.84 -3.91
C PRO A 224 23.20 1.33 -3.99
N LEU A 225 22.70 0.68 -5.05
CA LEU A 225 22.90 -0.77 -5.26
C LEU A 225 24.39 -1.16 -5.32
N ALA A 226 25.27 -0.23 -5.72
CA ALA A 226 26.72 -0.42 -5.71
C ALA A 226 27.28 -0.72 -4.30
N ALA A 227 26.61 -0.28 -3.24
CA ALA A 227 27.03 -0.56 -1.86
C ALA A 227 26.87 -2.03 -1.44
N LEU A 228 26.26 -2.88 -2.28
CA LEU A 228 26.23 -4.35 -2.06
C LEU A 228 27.64 -4.98 -1.96
N VAL A 229 28.67 -4.33 -2.50
CA VAL A 229 30.05 -4.80 -2.37
C VAL A 229 30.60 -4.63 -0.94
N ASN A 230 29.93 -3.83 -0.11
CA ASN A 230 30.34 -3.56 1.27
C ASN A 230 29.43 -4.33 2.26
N PRO A 231 29.91 -5.43 2.88
CA PRO A 231 29.08 -6.23 3.79
C PRO A 231 28.60 -5.48 5.04
N SER A 232 29.24 -4.38 5.46
CA SER A 232 28.81 -3.58 6.60
C SER A 232 27.47 -2.87 6.34
N ALA A 233 27.16 -2.57 5.07
CA ALA A 233 25.88 -1.97 4.66
C ALA A 233 24.69 -2.95 4.68
N TRP A 234 24.93 -4.26 4.87
CA TRP A 234 23.86 -5.26 4.82
C TRP A 234 23.08 -5.40 6.11
N TRP A 235 23.52 -4.76 7.20
CA TRP A 235 22.95 -4.95 8.53
C TRP A 235 22.73 -3.64 9.29
N PRO A 236 21.64 -2.91 9.05
CA PRO A 236 21.35 -1.64 9.73
C PRO A 236 20.84 -1.77 11.17
N GLY A 237 21.06 -2.91 11.84
CA GLY A 237 20.74 -3.09 13.27
C GLY A 237 19.28 -3.43 13.61
N VAL A 238 18.32 -2.94 12.88
CA VAL A 238 16.87 -3.00 13.19
C VAL A 238 16.08 -4.01 12.33
N PHE A 239 16.74 -4.92 11.62
CA PHE A 239 16.21 -5.57 10.41
C PHE A 239 15.91 -7.08 10.57
N TRP A 240 15.24 -7.47 11.67
CA TRP A 240 14.98 -8.89 11.95
C TRP A 240 13.89 -9.55 11.09
N ALA A 241 12.82 -8.79 10.68
CA ALA A 241 11.65 -9.38 10.02
C ALA A 241 11.94 -9.93 8.61
N PRO A 242 12.62 -9.22 7.70
CA PRO A 242 13.05 -9.75 6.41
C PRO A 242 13.99 -10.94 6.55
N VAL A 243 14.88 -10.94 7.54
CA VAL A 243 15.77 -12.07 7.84
C VAL A 243 15.00 -13.29 8.29
N ALA A 244 14.07 -13.12 9.23
CA ALA A 244 13.21 -14.21 9.68
C ALA A 244 12.37 -14.78 8.52
N ALA A 245 11.78 -13.91 7.68
CA ALA A 245 11.06 -14.33 6.49
C ALA A 245 11.93 -15.13 5.52
N ALA A 246 13.15 -14.65 5.22
CA ALA A 246 14.10 -15.35 4.35
C ALA A 246 14.51 -16.71 4.92
N ILE A 247 14.74 -16.83 6.23
CA ILE A 247 15.06 -18.09 6.90
C ILE A 247 13.87 -19.06 6.80
N ILE A 248 12.65 -18.60 7.10
CA ILE A 248 11.44 -19.43 7.03
C ILE A 248 11.19 -19.93 5.61
N VAL A 249 11.33 -19.06 4.61
CA VAL A 249 11.23 -19.45 3.19
C VAL A 249 12.29 -20.49 2.85
N SER A 250 13.55 -20.23 3.15
CA SER A 250 14.66 -21.11 2.79
C SER A 250 14.57 -22.48 3.47
N VAL A 251 14.27 -22.53 4.77
CA VAL A 251 14.09 -23.76 5.54
C VAL A 251 12.84 -24.51 5.08
N GLY A 252 11.73 -23.83 4.87
CA GLY A 252 10.48 -24.42 4.39
C GLY A 252 10.66 -25.07 3.01
N LEU A 253 11.32 -24.40 2.08
CA LEU A 253 11.57 -24.90 0.74
C LEU A 253 12.60 -26.03 0.72
N ALA A 254 13.70 -25.90 1.45
CA ALA A 254 14.70 -26.95 1.58
C ALA A 254 14.12 -28.22 2.21
N GLY A 255 13.36 -28.07 3.30
CA GLY A 255 12.65 -29.16 3.95
C GLY A 255 11.65 -29.84 3.01
N ALA A 256 10.86 -29.05 2.28
CA ALA A 256 9.92 -29.58 1.28
C ALA A 256 10.63 -30.36 0.17
N ALA A 257 11.75 -29.85 -0.36
CA ALA A 257 12.53 -30.49 -1.39
C ALA A 257 13.13 -31.82 -0.92
N VAL A 258 13.70 -31.88 0.30
CA VAL A 258 14.25 -33.09 0.89
C VAL A 258 13.16 -34.15 1.13
N LEU A 259 12.03 -33.75 1.70
CA LEU A 259 10.91 -34.66 1.95
C LEU A 259 10.24 -35.14 0.66
N TRP A 260 10.26 -34.31 -0.38
CA TRP A 260 9.74 -34.68 -1.70
C TRP A 260 10.59 -35.78 -2.36
N THR A 261 11.90 -35.72 -2.23
CA THR A 261 12.82 -36.64 -2.91
C THR A 261 13.02 -37.98 -2.19
N ARG A 262 12.87 -38.02 -0.86
CA ARG A 262 13.31 -39.17 -0.04
C ARG A 262 12.19 -39.99 0.59
N LEU A 263 10.95 -39.45 0.74
CA LEU A 263 10.04 -40.01 1.73
C LEU A 263 8.58 -40.14 1.24
N GLN A 264 8.35 -40.56 -0.01
CA GLN A 264 6.97 -40.78 -0.55
C GLN A 264 6.18 -41.88 0.17
N GLU A 265 6.80 -42.70 1.00
CA GLU A 265 6.18 -43.93 1.51
C GLU A 265 5.44 -43.79 2.84
N ARG A 266 5.79 -42.82 3.69
CA ARG A 266 5.17 -42.66 5.03
C ARG A 266 4.14 -41.54 5.07
N ARG A 267 2.98 -41.78 5.72
CA ARG A 267 1.89 -40.76 5.83
C ARG A 267 2.33 -39.46 6.49
N GLY A 268 3.14 -39.52 7.57
CA GLY A 268 3.61 -38.35 8.29
C GLY A 268 4.53 -37.43 7.46
N THR A 269 5.42 -38.02 6.66
CA THR A 269 6.32 -37.29 5.78
C THR A 269 5.60 -36.64 4.60
N ARG A 270 4.50 -37.23 4.14
CA ARG A 270 3.63 -36.60 3.12
C ARG A 270 2.94 -35.35 3.65
N LEU A 271 2.51 -35.37 4.91
CA LEU A 271 1.89 -34.20 5.54
C LEU A 271 2.91 -33.06 5.71
N LEU A 272 4.10 -33.36 6.25
CA LEU A 272 5.17 -32.38 6.38
C LEU A 272 5.60 -31.78 5.03
N ALA A 273 5.72 -32.61 3.98
CA ALA A 273 6.05 -32.13 2.64
C ALA A 273 4.98 -31.18 2.04
N ALA A 274 3.75 -31.23 2.54
CA ALA A 274 2.70 -30.28 2.17
C ALA A 274 2.67 -29.04 3.07
N LEU A 275 2.95 -29.18 4.38
CA LEU A 275 2.90 -28.07 5.33
C LEU A 275 4.09 -27.11 5.20
N LEU A 276 5.29 -27.60 4.90
CA LEU A 276 6.48 -26.77 4.77
C LEU A 276 6.37 -25.70 3.66
N PRO A 277 5.87 -25.99 2.45
CA PRO A 277 5.61 -24.95 1.45
C PRO A 277 4.56 -23.93 1.86
N LEU A 278 3.56 -24.37 2.65
CA LEU A 278 2.54 -23.45 3.18
C LEU A 278 3.11 -22.54 4.24
N LEU A 279 4.02 -23.03 5.09
CA LEU A 279 4.75 -22.21 6.04
C LEU A 279 5.64 -21.19 5.31
N ALA A 280 6.37 -21.63 4.27
CA ALA A 280 7.17 -20.73 3.45
C ALA A 280 6.30 -19.65 2.76
N LEU A 281 5.10 -20.02 2.30
CA LEU A 281 4.14 -19.11 1.68
C LEU A 281 3.59 -18.07 2.66
N ALA A 282 3.54 -18.37 3.96
CA ALA A 282 3.10 -17.45 4.99
C ALA A 282 4.19 -16.46 5.43
N ALA A 283 5.46 -16.71 5.10
CA ALA A 283 6.57 -15.88 5.56
C ALA A 283 6.51 -14.40 5.09
N PRO A 284 6.12 -14.06 3.86
CA PRO A 284 5.98 -12.66 3.43
C PRO A 284 5.01 -11.84 4.28
N VAL A 285 4.01 -12.48 4.92
CA VAL A 285 3.06 -11.80 5.81
C VAL A 285 3.74 -11.23 7.07
N LEU A 286 4.95 -11.69 7.40
CA LEU A 286 5.74 -11.13 8.51
C LEU A 286 6.36 -9.76 8.19
N VAL A 287 6.34 -9.36 6.92
CA VAL A 287 6.93 -8.12 6.41
C VAL A 287 5.84 -7.31 5.71
N GLY A 288 5.78 -6.01 5.98
CA GLY A 288 4.88 -5.08 5.29
C GLY A 288 3.60 -4.72 6.06
N HIS A 289 2.73 -3.97 5.40
CA HIS A 289 1.55 -3.25 5.91
C HIS A 289 0.55 -4.10 6.73
N THR A 290 0.49 -5.41 6.47
CA THR A 290 -0.48 -6.30 7.14
C THR A 290 -0.22 -6.49 8.64
N GLN A 291 0.94 -6.07 9.13
CA GLN A 291 1.29 -6.18 10.55
C GLN A 291 0.73 -5.03 11.41
N LEU A 292 0.38 -3.91 10.80
CA LEU A 292 0.04 -2.67 11.51
C LEU A 292 -1.45 -2.34 11.48
N MET A 293 -2.18 -2.85 10.47
CA MET A 293 -3.58 -2.51 10.29
C MET A 293 -4.50 -3.24 11.26
N GLU A 294 -5.43 -2.51 11.85
CA GLU A 294 -6.48 -3.08 12.70
C GLU A 294 -7.80 -3.26 11.92
N PRO A 295 -8.55 -4.34 12.10
CA PRO A 295 -8.27 -5.48 13.01
C PRO A 295 -7.19 -6.43 12.44
N ARG A 296 -6.04 -6.51 13.10
CA ARG A 296 -4.86 -7.25 12.67
C ARG A 296 -5.14 -8.71 12.27
N ALA A 297 -5.94 -9.40 13.05
CA ALA A 297 -6.29 -10.80 12.76
C ALA A 297 -7.05 -10.96 11.43
N LEU A 298 -7.89 -9.99 11.06
CA LEU A 298 -8.67 -10.02 9.83
C LEU A 298 -7.76 -9.82 8.60
N ILE A 299 -6.87 -8.84 8.64
CA ILE A 299 -6.01 -8.55 7.49
C ILE A 299 -4.96 -9.64 7.30
N ILE A 300 -4.38 -10.19 8.36
CA ILE A 300 -3.48 -11.35 8.27
C ILE A 300 -4.22 -12.56 7.69
N ALA A 301 -5.45 -12.84 8.12
CA ALA A 301 -6.24 -13.94 7.58
C ALA A 301 -6.60 -13.72 6.10
N ALA A 302 -6.91 -12.48 5.71
CA ALA A 302 -7.18 -12.11 4.32
C ALA A 302 -5.94 -12.31 3.46
N ASP A 303 -4.77 -11.84 3.89
CA ASP A 303 -3.51 -11.96 3.16
C ASP A 303 -3.08 -13.43 3.03
N LEU A 304 -3.08 -14.21 4.10
CA LEU A 304 -2.81 -15.65 4.05
C LEU A 304 -3.77 -16.38 3.11
N GLY A 305 -5.06 -16.05 3.16
CA GLY A 305 -6.08 -16.58 2.26
C GLY A 305 -5.81 -16.21 0.81
N HIS A 306 -5.40 -14.97 0.56
CA HIS A 306 -5.06 -14.44 -0.76
C HIS A 306 -3.85 -15.16 -1.36
N LEU A 307 -2.77 -15.29 -0.59
CA LEU A 307 -1.55 -15.99 -1.00
C LEU A 307 -1.83 -17.49 -1.28
N LEU A 308 -2.58 -18.15 -0.41
CA LEU A 308 -2.93 -19.56 -0.57
C LEU A 308 -3.79 -19.80 -1.81
N ALA A 309 -4.81 -18.99 -2.02
CA ALA A 309 -5.72 -19.11 -3.16
C ALA A 309 -5.03 -18.72 -4.48
N GLY A 310 -4.22 -17.67 -4.47
CA GLY A 310 -3.39 -17.25 -5.61
C GLY A 310 -2.36 -18.31 -6.00
N SER A 311 -1.70 -18.89 -5.01
CA SER A 311 -0.76 -20.01 -5.20
C SER A 311 -1.45 -21.23 -5.83
N PHE A 312 -2.61 -21.66 -5.29
CA PHE A 312 -3.35 -22.78 -5.84
C PHE A 312 -3.82 -22.51 -7.28
N TRP A 313 -4.30 -21.32 -7.60
CA TRP A 313 -4.75 -21.00 -8.95
C TRP A 313 -3.58 -20.98 -9.94
N THR A 314 -2.54 -20.18 -9.65
CA THR A 314 -1.38 -20.03 -10.54
C THR A 314 -0.62 -21.35 -10.73
N GLY A 315 -0.22 -21.98 -9.63
CA GLY A 315 0.48 -23.26 -9.69
C GLY A 315 -0.40 -24.39 -10.22
N GLY A 316 -1.72 -24.32 -9.99
CA GLY A 316 -2.69 -25.28 -10.52
C GLY A 316 -2.88 -25.19 -12.03
N VAL A 317 -2.96 -23.96 -12.61
CA VAL A 317 -2.99 -23.75 -14.07
C VAL A 317 -1.72 -24.26 -14.72
N LEU A 318 -0.55 -23.94 -14.15
CA LEU A 318 0.74 -24.44 -14.63
C LEU A 318 0.84 -25.98 -14.49
N GLY A 319 0.46 -26.52 -13.35
CA GLY A 319 0.43 -27.95 -13.09
C GLY A 319 -0.49 -28.71 -14.06
N LEU A 320 -1.63 -28.12 -14.39
CA LEU A 320 -2.55 -28.66 -15.38
C LEU A 320 -1.95 -28.64 -16.79
N LEU A 321 -1.28 -27.57 -17.19
CA LEU A 321 -0.56 -27.49 -18.47
C LEU A 321 0.54 -28.55 -18.57
N LEU A 322 1.33 -28.74 -17.50
CA LEU A 322 2.38 -29.76 -17.43
C LEU A 322 1.79 -31.17 -17.52
N PHE A 323 0.72 -31.45 -16.77
CA PHE A 323 0.00 -32.72 -16.81
C PHE A 323 -0.54 -33.03 -18.22
N LEU A 324 -1.17 -32.05 -18.87
CA LEU A 324 -1.69 -32.22 -20.24
C LEU A 324 -0.57 -32.40 -21.27
N ALA A 325 0.59 -31.76 -21.08
CA ALA A 325 1.74 -31.98 -21.93
C ALA A 325 2.34 -33.37 -21.76
N ALA A 326 2.43 -33.87 -20.53
CA ALA A 326 2.92 -35.21 -20.21
C ALA A 326 2.00 -36.31 -20.79
N THR A 327 0.69 -36.17 -20.65
CA THR A 327 -0.28 -37.15 -21.18
C THR A 327 -0.30 -37.26 -22.71
N ARG A 328 0.13 -36.22 -23.42
CA ARG A 328 0.28 -36.24 -24.89
C ARG A 328 1.52 -37.04 -25.35
N ALA A 329 2.52 -37.14 -24.49
CA ALA A 329 3.78 -37.82 -24.79
C ALA A 329 3.77 -39.32 -24.49
N THR A 330 2.67 -39.85 -23.91
CA THR A 330 2.55 -41.30 -23.56
C THR A 330 2.26 -42.16 -24.79
N THR A 331 2.81 -43.37 -24.79
CA THR A 331 2.77 -44.31 -25.90
C THR A 331 1.36 -44.88 -26.16
N VAL A 332 1.14 -45.40 -27.38
CA VAL A 332 -0.14 -45.85 -27.96
C VAL A 332 -0.92 -46.86 -27.08
N ARG A 333 -0.26 -47.60 -26.18
CA ARG A 333 -0.89 -48.62 -25.34
C ARG A 333 -1.72 -48.08 -24.15
N GLU A 334 -1.38 -46.87 -23.67
CA GLU A 334 -2.10 -46.17 -22.57
C GLU A 334 -3.09 -45.11 -23.09
N ALA A 335 -3.14 -44.92 -24.41
CA ALA A 335 -3.89 -43.86 -25.07
C ALA A 335 -5.42 -43.96 -24.93
N SER A 336 -5.97 -45.13 -24.62
CA SER A 336 -7.43 -45.31 -24.54
C SER A 336 -8.07 -44.75 -23.26
N THR A 337 -7.34 -44.72 -22.14
CA THR A 337 -7.85 -44.23 -20.85
C THR A 337 -7.37 -42.82 -20.50
N ALA A 338 -6.30 -42.34 -21.14
CA ALA A 338 -5.70 -41.05 -20.89
C ALA A 338 -6.66 -39.85 -21.03
N PRO A 339 -7.53 -39.77 -22.07
CA PRO A 339 -8.45 -38.64 -22.21
C PRO A 339 -9.53 -38.57 -21.11
N ALA A 340 -10.01 -39.74 -20.65
CA ALA A 340 -10.99 -39.81 -19.57
C ALA A 340 -10.39 -39.40 -18.21
N LEU A 341 -9.15 -39.81 -17.95
CA LEU A 341 -8.40 -39.40 -16.77
C LEU A 341 -8.14 -37.88 -16.81
N ALA A 342 -7.67 -37.36 -17.94
CA ALA A 342 -7.43 -35.93 -18.12
C ALA A 342 -8.71 -35.11 -17.89
N ALA A 343 -9.87 -35.55 -18.41
CA ALA A 343 -11.15 -34.89 -18.17
C ALA A 343 -11.52 -34.86 -16.67
N LYS A 344 -11.28 -35.94 -15.92
CA LYS A 344 -11.49 -35.98 -14.46
C LYS A 344 -10.58 -35.01 -13.72
N VAL A 345 -9.31 -34.90 -14.11
CA VAL A 345 -8.32 -34.00 -13.51
C VAL A 345 -8.74 -32.53 -13.75
N VAL A 346 -9.07 -32.16 -15.01
CA VAL A 346 -9.55 -30.82 -15.35
C VAL A 346 -10.83 -30.49 -14.58
N GLN A 347 -11.79 -31.41 -14.48
CA GLN A 347 -13.03 -31.22 -13.75
C GLN A 347 -12.78 -30.98 -12.27
N LYS A 348 -11.86 -31.75 -11.67
CA LYS A 348 -11.52 -31.62 -10.25
C LYS A 348 -10.81 -30.28 -9.97
N PHE A 349 -9.81 -29.92 -10.79
CA PHE A 349 -9.16 -28.61 -10.70
C PHE A 349 -10.18 -27.48 -10.83
N SER A 350 -11.00 -27.47 -11.88
CA SER A 350 -12.02 -26.45 -12.12
C SER A 350 -13.02 -26.32 -10.95
N ARG A 351 -13.30 -27.42 -10.23
CA ARG A 351 -14.19 -27.40 -9.06
C ARG A 351 -13.54 -26.71 -7.85
N LEU A 352 -12.25 -26.92 -7.64
CA LEU A 352 -11.48 -26.31 -6.56
C LEU A 352 -11.11 -24.86 -6.89
N ALA A 353 -10.76 -24.57 -8.13
CA ALA A 353 -10.36 -23.23 -8.58
C ALA A 353 -11.46 -22.18 -8.38
N ILE A 354 -12.76 -22.55 -8.40
CA ILE A 354 -13.83 -21.59 -8.11
C ILE A 354 -13.73 -21.03 -6.69
N TRP A 355 -13.33 -21.86 -5.73
CA TRP A 355 -13.13 -21.41 -4.36
C TRP A 355 -11.92 -20.49 -4.23
N SER A 356 -10.86 -20.74 -5.02
CA SER A 356 -9.72 -19.80 -5.07
C SER A 356 -10.15 -18.43 -5.59
N VAL A 357 -10.98 -18.37 -6.66
CA VAL A 357 -11.50 -17.10 -7.16
C VAL A 357 -12.36 -16.38 -6.11
N VAL A 358 -13.21 -17.11 -5.38
CA VAL A 358 -14.05 -16.53 -4.31
C VAL A 358 -13.16 -15.98 -3.18
N ILE A 359 -12.19 -16.78 -2.73
CA ILE A 359 -11.28 -16.35 -1.64
C ILE A 359 -10.47 -15.13 -2.09
N LEU A 360 -9.91 -15.13 -3.31
CA LEU A 360 -9.17 -14.00 -3.87
C LEU A 360 -10.02 -12.74 -3.98
N ALA A 361 -11.28 -12.87 -4.42
CA ALA A 361 -12.19 -11.73 -4.51
C ALA A 361 -12.51 -11.15 -3.13
N VAL A 362 -12.83 -11.99 -2.16
CA VAL A 362 -13.17 -11.55 -0.80
C VAL A 362 -11.94 -10.97 -0.10
N SER A 363 -10.83 -11.70 -0.07
CA SER A 363 -9.60 -11.24 0.60
C SER A 363 -9.00 -10.00 -0.08
N GLY A 364 -8.98 -9.97 -1.42
CA GLY A 364 -8.50 -8.81 -2.16
C GLY A 364 -9.36 -7.56 -1.97
N THR A 365 -10.69 -7.74 -1.81
CA THR A 365 -11.58 -6.62 -1.46
C THR A 365 -11.31 -6.11 -0.03
N ILE A 366 -11.18 -7.01 0.95
CA ILE A 366 -10.86 -6.64 2.34
C ILE A 366 -9.54 -5.86 2.38
N MET A 367 -8.49 -6.41 1.77
CA MET A 367 -7.17 -5.77 1.73
C MET A 367 -7.21 -4.43 0.98
N GLY A 368 -7.87 -4.38 -0.19
CA GLY A 368 -7.98 -3.16 -0.99
C GLY A 368 -8.65 -2.02 -0.23
N ILE A 369 -9.72 -2.32 0.51
CA ILE A 369 -10.44 -1.37 1.36
C ILE A 369 -9.55 -0.88 2.51
N MET A 370 -8.93 -1.81 3.23
CA MET A 370 -8.14 -1.49 4.42
C MET A 370 -6.84 -0.76 4.07
N ILE A 371 -6.19 -1.11 2.96
CA ILE A 371 -4.90 -0.53 2.57
C ILE A 371 -5.06 0.81 1.85
N VAL A 372 -6.03 0.92 0.93
CA VAL A 372 -6.22 2.16 0.15
C VAL A 372 -6.95 3.24 0.94
N GLY A 373 -7.90 2.85 1.81
CA GLY A 373 -8.62 3.73 2.72
C GLY A 373 -9.68 4.62 2.04
N SER A 374 -9.36 5.29 0.91
CA SER A 374 -10.26 6.22 0.24
C SER A 374 -10.41 5.94 -1.26
N PHE A 375 -11.49 6.45 -1.86
CA PHE A 375 -11.69 6.35 -3.31
C PHE A 375 -10.70 7.26 -4.05
N ASP A 376 -10.37 8.39 -3.47
CA ASP A 376 -9.40 9.33 -4.03
C ASP A 376 -8.01 8.68 -4.13
N ALA A 377 -7.48 8.14 -3.05
CA ALA A 377 -6.21 7.40 -3.06
C ALA A 377 -6.18 6.25 -4.09
N LEU A 378 -7.33 5.64 -4.41
CA LEU A 378 -7.42 4.59 -5.43
C LEU A 378 -7.12 5.11 -6.85
N ILE A 379 -7.47 6.38 -7.16
CA ILE A 379 -7.35 6.95 -8.51
C ILE A 379 -6.19 7.93 -8.66
N THR A 380 -5.62 8.41 -7.57
CA THR A 380 -4.57 9.43 -7.57
C THR A 380 -3.18 8.88 -7.20
N THR A 381 -3.10 7.87 -6.31
CA THR A 381 -1.81 7.32 -5.90
C THR A 381 -1.25 6.30 -6.92
N SER A 382 0.08 6.17 -6.96
CA SER A 382 0.77 5.13 -7.75
C SER A 382 0.36 3.72 -7.33
N TYR A 383 0.10 3.50 -6.03
CA TYR A 383 -0.43 2.25 -5.48
C TYR A 383 -1.83 1.95 -6.05
N GLY A 384 -2.75 2.91 -5.94
CA GLY A 384 -4.14 2.76 -6.39
C GLY A 384 -4.23 2.49 -7.89
N LEU A 385 -3.50 3.24 -8.72
CA LEU A 385 -3.45 3.03 -10.17
C LEU A 385 -2.88 1.65 -10.54
N THR A 386 -1.83 1.20 -9.83
CA THR A 386 -1.26 -0.14 -10.02
C THR A 386 -2.23 -1.24 -9.60
N LEU A 387 -2.99 -1.02 -8.52
CA LEU A 387 -4.06 -1.93 -8.08
C LEU A 387 -5.19 -2.01 -9.12
N LEU A 388 -5.61 -0.89 -9.70
CA LEU A 388 -6.60 -0.85 -10.77
C LEU A 388 -6.11 -1.59 -12.02
N LEU A 389 -4.86 -1.41 -12.40
CA LEU A 389 -4.23 -2.15 -13.50
C LEU A 389 -4.24 -3.66 -13.22
N LYS A 390 -3.89 -4.07 -11.99
CA LYS A 390 -3.95 -5.47 -11.55
C LYS A 390 -5.36 -6.04 -11.67
N ILE A 391 -6.37 -5.32 -11.20
CA ILE A 391 -7.79 -5.71 -11.33
C ILE A 391 -8.17 -5.82 -12.82
N GLY A 392 -7.75 -4.87 -13.64
CA GLY A 392 -7.96 -4.87 -15.10
C GLY A 392 -7.41 -6.13 -15.78
N ILE A 393 -6.24 -6.63 -15.34
CA ILE A 393 -5.66 -7.88 -15.85
C ILE A 393 -6.40 -9.12 -15.29
N VAL A 394 -6.89 -9.07 -14.07
CA VAL A 394 -7.62 -10.20 -13.45
C VAL A 394 -8.97 -10.44 -14.12
N ILE A 395 -9.64 -9.42 -14.62
CA ILE A 395 -10.94 -9.55 -15.32
C ILE A 395 -10.87 -10.54 -16.50
N PRO A 396 -9.96 -10.39 -17.49
CA PRO A 396 -9.83 -11.37 -18.57
C PRO A 396 -9.39 -12.75 -18.08
N VAL A 397 -8.59 -12.87 -17.01
CA VAL A 397 -8.27 -14.18 -16.40
C VAL A 397 -9.53 -14.89 -15.94
N ILE A 398 -10.40 -14.21 -15.20
CA ILE A 398 -11.69 -14.75 -14.74
C ILE A 398 -12.60 -15.10 -15.94
N ALA A 399 -12.63 -14.27 -16.97
CA ALA A 399 -13.42 -14.53 -18.18
C ALA A 399 -12.95 -15.81 -18.91
N ILE A 400 -11.63 -16.01 -19.05
CA ILE A 400 -11.05 -17.23 -19.63
C ILE A 400 -11.38 -18.44 -18.76
N ALA A 401 -11.20 -18.36 -17.45
CA ALA A 401 -11.53 -19.45 -16.52
C ALA A 401 -13.02 -19.81 -16.57
N ALA A 402 -13.91 -18.80 -16.63
CA ALA A 402 -15.34 -18.99 -16.78
C ALA A 402 -15.69 -19.66 -18.13
N TYR A 403 -15.07 -19.24 -19.24
CA TYR A 403 -15.23 -19.88 -20.55
C TYR A 403 -14.76 -21.35 -20.53
N ASN A 404 -13.58 -21.60 -19.98
CA ASN A 404 -13.06 -22.96 -19.81
C ASN A 404 -14.03 -23.84 -19.01
N ARG A 405 -14.59 -23.31 -17.92
CA ARG A 405 -15.51 -24.04 -17.03
C ARG A 405 -16.89 -24.25 -17.65
N THR A 406 -17.47 -23.24 -18.26
CA THR A 406 -18.89 -23.26 -18.69
C THR A 406 -19.09 -23.77 -20.10
N ARG A 407 -18.09 -23.62 -20.97
CA ARG A 407 -18.18 -23.98 -22.38
C ARG A 407 -17.28 -25.16 -22.77
N LEU A 408 -16.00 -25.15 -22.39
CA LEU A 408 -15.05 -26.19 -22.79
C LEU A 408 -15.17 -27.46 -21.97
N LEU A 409 -15.23 -27.36 -20.65
CA LEU A 409 -15.27 -28.52 -19.77
C LEU A 409 -16.47 -29.43 -20.03
N PRO A 410 -17.72 -28.97 -20.22
CA PRO A 410 -18.85 -29.84 -20.58
C PRO A 410 -18.66 -30.57 -21.91
N ARG A 411 -18.02 -29.91 -22.89
CA ARG A 411 -17.74 -30.53 -24.21
C ARG A 411 -16.65 -31.59 -24.12
N ILE A 412 -15.61 -31.36 -23.30
CA ILE A 412 -14.54 -32.32 -23.06
C ILE A 412 -15.07 -33.52 -22.29
N THR A 413 -15.92 -33.33 -21.28
CA THR A 413 -16.49 -34.44 -20.50
C THR A 413 -17.47 -35.26 -21.29
N SER A 414 -18.23 -34.69 -22.22
CA SER A 414 -19.15 -35.40 -23.10
C SER A 414 -18.44 -36.16 -24.24
N ARG A 415 -17.32 -35.63 -24.72
CA ARG A 415 -16.52 -36.21 -25.82
C ARG A 415 -15.02 -36.12 -25.50
N PRO A 416 -14.48 -36.98 -24.62
CA PRO A 416 -13.09 -36.89 -24.16
C PRO A 416 -12.04 -37.12 -25.27
N THR A 417 -12.43 -37.74 -26.38
CA THR A 417 -11.54 -37.97 -27.54
C THR A 417 -11.47 -36.83 -28.54
N ALA A 418 -12.26 -35.76 -28.35
CA ALA A 418 -12.34 -34.66 -29.28
C ALA A 418 -11.08 -33.74 -29.20
N ARG A 419 -10.15 -33.93 -30.13
CA ARG A 419 -8.82 -33.32 -30.17
C ARG A 419 -8.85 -31.77 -30.19
N MET A 420 -9.80 -31.19 -30.90
CA MET A 420 -9.95 -29.73 -31.04
C MET A 420 -10.23 -29.06 -29.69
N GLN A 421 -11.10 -29.63 -28.85
CA GLN A 421 -11.45 -29.08 -27.54
C GLN A 421 -10.25 -29.09 -26.59
N TRP A 422 -9.40 -30.13 -26.66
CA TRP A 422 -8.16 -30.17 -25.87
C TRP A 422 -7.11 -29.15 -26.34
N GLN A 423 -7.02 -28.91 -27.64
CA GLN A 423 -6.14 -27.87 -28.18
C GLN A 423 -6.60 -26.48 -27.72
N THR A 424 -7.91 -26.21 -27.82
CA THR A 424 -8.50 -24.96 -27.35
C THR A 424 -8.26 -24.78 -25.85
N LEU A 425 -8.51 -25.81 -25.02
CA LEU A 425 -8.27 -25.73 -23.58
C LEU A 425 -6.81 -25.44 -23.26
N THR A 426 -5.86 -26.10 -23.92
CA THR A 426 -4.44 -25.86 -23.69
C THR A 426 -4.07 -24.42 -24.05
N ARG A 427 -4.62 -23.88 -25.14
CA ARG A 427 -4.37 -22.51 -25.60
C ARG A 427 -4.94 -21.49 -24.61
N THR A 428 -6.17 -21.67 -24.17
CA THR A 428 -6.80 -20.78 -23.20
C THR A 428 -6.10 -20.84 -21.84
N LEU A 429 -5.68 -22.01 -21.37
CA LEU A 429 -4.87 -22.16 -20.15
C LEU A 429 -3.49 -21.50 -20.29
N SER A 430 -2.88 -21.51 -21.49
CA SER A 430 -1.62 -20.79 -21.71
C SER A 430 -1.80 -19.27 -21.62
N TYR A 431 -2.90 -18.71 -22.14
CA TYR A 431 -3.22 -17.31 -21.97
C TYR A 431 -3.52 -16.97 -20.49
N GLU A 432 -4.29 -17.81 -19.80
CA GLU A 432 -4.57 -17.69 -18.37
C GLU A 432 -3.26 -17.69 -17.56
N ALA A 433 -2.33 -18.61 -17.85
CA ALA A 433 -1.02 -18.66 -17.21
C ALA A 433 -0.17 -17.40 -17.47
N ALA A 434 -0.16 -16.88 -18.70
CA ALA A 434 0.59 -15.66 -19.04
C ALA A 434 0.04 -14.43 -18.32
N LEU A 435 -1.28 -14.29 -18.23
CA LEU A 435 -1.91 -13.19 -17.50
C LEU A 435 -1.69 -13.32 -15.99
N LEU A 436 -1.79 -14.52 -15.42
CA LEU A 436 -1.47 -14.75 -14.00
C LEU A 436 -0.01 -14.44 -13.70
N LEU A 437 0.92 -14.76 -14.60
CA LEU A 437 2.32 -14.37 -14.48
C LEU A 437 2.46 -12.84 -14.44
N ALA A 438 1.78 -12.12 -15.32
CA ALA A 438 1.78 -10.66 -15.31
C ALA A 438 1.22 -10.09 -14.01
N VAL A 439 0.13 -10.66 -13.47
CA VAL A 439 -0.44 -10.28 -12.17
C VAL A 439 0.58 -10.48 -11.04
N LEU A 440 1.32 -11.59 -11.02
CA LEU A 440 2.32 -11.85 -9.98
C LEU A 440 3.51 -10.89 -10.07
N LEU A 441 4.00 -10.60 -11.27
CA LEU A 441 5.06 -9.61 -11.47
C LEU A 441 4.62 -8.24 -10.99
N LEU A 442 3.42 -7.79 -11.41
CA LEU A 442 2.85 -6.51 -10.97
C LEU A 442 2.64 -6.45 -9.45
N THR A 443 2.27 -7.56 -8.82
CA THR A 443 2.10 -7.64 -7.36
C THR A 443 3.41 -7.34 -6.63
N GLY A 444 4.54 -7.84 -7.12
CA GLY A 444 5.85 -7.58 -6.50
C GLY A 444 6.26 -6.10 -6.53
N PHE A 445 5.84 -5.35 -7.54
CA PHE A 445 6.01 -3.90 -7.56
C PHE A 445 4.98 -3.21 -6.64
N LEU A 446 3.71 -3.63 -6.70
CA LEU A 446 2.64 -3.07 -5.88
C LEU A 446 2.95 -3.11 -4.37
N THR A 447 3.55 -4.19 -3.88
CA THR A 447 3.88 -4.35 -2.45
C THR A 447 5.00 -3.43 -1.94
N ASN A 448 5.69 -2.74 -2.83
CA ASN A 448 6.74 -1.76 -2.49
C ASN A 448 6.32 -0.31 -2.82
N LEU A 449 5.04 -0.07 -3.15
CA LEU A 449 4.48 1.26 -3.35
C LEU A 449 3.75 1.71 -2.10
N SER A 450 3.82 3.01 -1.80
CA SER A 450 3.04 3.65 -0.75
C SER A 450 1.57 3.81 -1.19
N PRO A 451 0.60 3.44 -0.35
CA PRO A 451 -0.82 3.71 -0.59
C PRO A 451 -1.24 5.16 -0.28
N THR A 452 -0.43 5.90 0.46
CA THR A 452 -0.63 7.33 0.74
C THR A 452 0.02 8.18 -0.36
N HIS A 453 -0.44 9.42 -0.51
CA HIS A 453 0.29 10.40 -1.29
C HIS A 453 1.66 10.57 -0.62
N GLU A 454 2.74 10.20 -1.31
CA GLU A 454 4.04 10.74 -0.95
C GLU A 454 3.90 12.24 -1.19
N HIS A 455 3.81 13.01 -0.11
CA HIS A 455 4.21 14.41 -0.20
C HIS A 455 5.71 14.36 -0.54
N HIS A 456 6.03 14.17 -1.82
CA HIS A 456 7.16 14.87 -2.35
C HIS A 456 6.76 16.34 -2.19
N GLU A 457 7.21 16.95 -1.11
CA GLU A 457 7.52 18.36 -1.22
C GLU A 457 8.46 18.41 -2.42
N THR A 458 7.87 18.62 -3.59
CA THR A 458 8.59 19.18 -4.73
C THR A 458 9.28 20.35 -4.09
N PRO A 459 10.61 20.48 -4.14
CA PRO A 459 11.25 21.70 -3.66
C PRO A 459 10.42 22.79 -4.31
N ALA A 460 9.73 23.58 -3.47
CA ALA A 460 8.95 24.69 -3.98
C ALA A 460 9.93 25.39 -4.89
N GLU A 461 9.66 25.33 -6.19
CA GLU A 461 10.34 26.17 -7.14
C GLU A 461 10.17 27.52 -6.49
N ASN A 462 11.26 28.11 -5.98
CA ASN A 462 11.26 29.41 -5.35
C ASN A 462 10.84 30.45 -6.39
N THR A 463 9.58 30.40 -6.79
CA THR A 463 8.83 31.58 -7.10
C THR A 463 8.64 32.22 -5.74
N THR A 464 9.45 33.19 -5.43
CA THR A 464 9.22 34.18 -4.39
C THR A 464 7.83 34.74 -4.69
N THR A 465 6.79 34.06 -4.20
CA THR A 465 5.43 34.60 -4.22
C THR A 465 5.48 35.68 -3.13
N ALA A 466 5.62 36.92 -3.56
CA ALA A 466 5.58 38.04 -2.66
C ALA A 466 4.30 37.89 -1.83
N ALA A 467 4.42 38.08 -0.51
CA ALA A 467 3.29 38.20 0.39
C ALA A 467 2.17 38.98 -0.31
N GLN A 468 1.05 38.35 -0.57
CA GLN A 468 -0.09 38.99 -1.23
C GLN A 468 -1.12 39.33 -0.17
N THR A 469 -1.42 40.61 -0.03
CA THR A 469 -2.62 41.03 0.70
C THR A 469 -3.83 40.77 -0.16
N VAL A 470 -4.73 39.89 0.31
CA VAL A 470 -6.01 39.62 -0.34
C VAL A 470 -7.07 40.50 0.27
N THR A 471 -7.56 41.45 -0.52
CA THR A 471 -8.68 42.32 -0.09
C THR A 471 -9.99 41.52 -0.10
N ILE A 472 -10.72 41.59 0.98
CA ILE A 472 -12.00 40.91 1.19
C ILE A 472 -13.12 41.96 1.19
N ASP A 473 -14.12 41.77 0.32
CA ASP A 473 -15.40 42.51 0.32
C ASP A 473 -16.52 41.50 0.06
N ALA A 474 -17.24 41.09 1.09
CA ALA A 474 -18.25 40.06 1.01
C ALA A 474 -19.49 40.40 1.81
N ASP A 475 -20.66 40.09 1.27
CA ASP A 475 -21.95 40.31 1.90
C ASP A 475 -22.83 39.06 1.87
N ALA A 476 -23.45 38.72 2.99
CA ALA A 476 -24.47 37.71 3.12
C ALA A 476 -25.37 37.94 4.32
N GLN A 477 -26.64 37.61 4.21
CA GLN A 477 -27.62 37.70 5.30
C GLN A 477 -27.72 39.07 5.98
N GLY A 478 -27.46 40.17 5.24
CA GLY A 478 -27.43 41.53 5.77
C GLY A 478 -26.12 41.93 6.45
N LEU A 479 -25.18 40.99 6.59
CA LEU A 479 -23.84 41.25 7.12
C LEU A 479 -22.88 41.53 5.96
N THR A 480 -22.23 42.68 5.97
CA THR A 480 -21.16 43.06 5.05
C THR A 480 -19.84 43.05 5.80
N LEU A 481 -18.86 42.35 5.26
CA LEU A 481 -17.49 42.26 5.77
C LEU A 481 -16.52 42.89 4.79
N ARG A 482 -15.69 43.82 5.26
CA ARG A 482 -14.61 44.42 4.49
C ARG A 482 -13.31 44.31 5.25
N GLY A 483 -12.27 43.80 4.60
CA GLY A 483 -11.01 43.58 5.27
C GLY A 483 -9.92 43.06 4.34
N GLU A 484 -8.87 42.57 4.96
CA GLU A 484 -7.68 42.04 4.28
C GLU A 484 -7.18 40.78 4.98
N LEU A 485 -6.65 39.87 4.19
CA LEU A 485 -5.95 38.67 4.65
C LEU A 485 -4.48 38.76 4.23
N GLU A 486 -3.57 38.62 5.18
CA GLU A 486 -2.12 38.67 4.99
C GLU A 486 -1.44 37.51 5.72
N PRO A 487 -0.41 36.85 5.12
CA PRO A 487 0.16 37.11 3.80
C PRO A 487 -0.54 36.31 2.67
N ALA A 488 -1.66 35.60 2.93
CA ALA A 488 -2.37 34.67 2.03
C ALA A 488 -1.46 33.58 1.47
N LEU A 489 -0.61 33.01 2.33
CA LEU A 489 0.33 31.94 2.09
C LEU A 489 0.02 30.75 3.00
N THR A 490 0.59 29.58 2.69
CA THR A 490 0.56 28.42 3.60
C THR A 490 1.14 28.75 4.96
N GLY A 491 0.47 28.30 6.03
CA GLY A 491 0.83 28.55 7.43
C GLY A 491 0.00 29.66 8.07
N ASP A 492 0.63 30.43 8.95
CA ASP A 492 -0.02 31.48 9.72
C ASP A 492 -0.43 32.68 8.85
N ASN A 493 -1.71 33.00 8.88
CA ASN A 493 -2.31 34.15 8.21
C ASN A 493 -3.04 35.03 9.22
N LYS A 494 -3.12 36.31 8.98
CA LYS A 494 -3.89 37.24 9.79
C LYS A 494 -4.99 37.89 8.95
N ILE A 495 -6.24 37.76 9.43
CA ILE A 495 -7.36 38.49 8.84
C ILE A 495 -7.69 39.68 9.69
N THR A 496 -7.88 40.84 9.03
CA THR A 496 -8.31 42.10 9.67
C THR A 496 -9.51 42.64 8.91
N PHE A 497 -10.63 42.94 9.61
CA PHE A 497 -11.87 43.34 8.93
C PHE A 497 -12.81 44.18 9.80
N THR A 498 -13.71 44.90 9.14
CA THR A 498 -14.85 45.62 9.76
C THR A 498 -16.17 44.94 9.38
N LEU A 499 -17.19 45.13 10.22
CA LEU A 499 -18.52 44.57 10.02
C LEU A 499 -19.58 45.65 9.97
N ASP A 500 -20.45 45.58 8.95
CA ASP A 500 -21.68 46.37 8.84
C ASP A 500 -22.88 45.42 8.82
N TYR A 501 -23.94 45.71 9.57
CA TYR A 501 -25.18 44.92 9.53
C TYR A 501 -26.35 45.80 9.13
N ASP A 502 -27.07 45.43 8.07
CA ASP A 502 -28.16 46.22 7.43
C ASP A 502 -27.70 47.65 7.06
N GLY A 503 -26.41 47.83 6.75
CA GLY A 503 -25.82 49.12 6.32
C GLY A 503 -25.38 50.04 7.45
N GLU A 504 -25.42 49.59 8.71
CA GLU A 504 -24.89 50.32 9.85
C GLU A 504 -23.69 49.54 10.47
N PRO A 505 -22.58 50.24 10.86
CA PRO A 505 -21.45 49.60 11.53
C PRO A 505 -21.90 48.88 12.81
N VAL A 506 -21.47 47.64 12.98
CA VAL A 506 -21.82 46.82 14.13
C VAL A 506 -20.56 46.26 14.78
N ALA A 507 -20.55 46.23 16.11
CA ALA A 507 -19.48 45.62 16.90
C ALA A 507 -20.02 44.52 17.80
N PRO A 508 -20.26 43.32 17.27
CA PRO A 508 -20.72 42.17 18.04
C PRO A 508 -19.70 41.73 19.09
N ASP A 509 -20.19 41.36 20.29
CA ASP A 509 -19.34 40.88 21.38
C ASP A 509 -18.68 39.50 21.06
N GLU A 510 -19.21 38.77 20.09
CA GLU A 510 -18.71 37.41 19.72
C GLU A 510 -18.68 37.30 18.20
N VAL A 511 -17.47 37.22 17.65
CA VAL A 511 -17.22 36.95 16.23
C VAL A 511 -16.32 35.73 16.13
N THR A 512 -16.83 34.69 15.50
CA THR A 512 -16.09 33.44 15.30
C THR A 512 -15.77 33.24 13.82
N ILE A 513 -14.56 32.82 13.54
CA ILE A 513 -14.10 32.52 12.19
C ILE A 513 -13.91 31.01 12.09
N ARG A 514 -14.35 30.42 10.99
CA ARG A 514 -14.09 29.01 10.63
C ARG A 514 -13.41 28.97 9.28
N THR A 515 -12.31 28.25 9.20
CA THR A 515 -11.61 28.01 7.95
C THR A 515 -11.74 26.54 7.56
N THR A 516 -12.08 26.30 6.31
CA THR A 516 -12.25 24.96 5.76
C THR A 516 -11.60 24.92 4.39
N GLN A 517 -10.91 23.83 4.09
CA GLN A 517 -10.43 23.57 2.74
C GLN A 517 -11.15 22.33 2.19
N PRO A 518 -12.15 22.53 1.30
CA PRO A 518 -12.99 21.44 0.81
C PRO A 518 -12.24 20.42 -0.03
N GLU A 519 -11.20 20.84 -0.75
CA GLU A 519 -10.46 19.96 -1.65
C GLU A 519 -9.70 18.84 -0.89
N HIS A 520 -9.22 19.15 0.33
CA HIS A 520 -8.48 18.18 1.17
C HIS A 520 -9.25 17.73 2.41
N ASP A 521 -10.55 18.11 2.51
CA ASP A 521 -11.42 17.78 3.66
C ASP A 521 -10.81 18.25 5.01
N LEU A 522 -10.12 19.42 4.99
CA LEU A 522 -9.48 20.00 6.17
C LEU A 522 -10.40 20.98 6.87
N GLY A 523 -10.42 20.93 8.19
CA GLY A 523 -11.23 21.83 9.04
C GLY A 523 -12.58 21.22 9.44
N PRO A 524 -13.52 22.07 9.95
CA PRO A 524 -13.32 23.50 10.20
C PRO A 524 -12.36 23.78 11.36
N PHE A 525 -11.33 24.58 11.10
CA PHE A 525 -10.54 25.19 12.16
C PHE A 525 -11.29 26.42 12.68
N GLN A 526 -11.23 26.71 13.97
CA GLN A 526 -12.03 27.76 14.58
C GLN A 526 -11.13 28.73 15.34
N SER A 527 -11.25 30.04 15.01
CA SER A 527 -10.60 31.14 15.69
C SER A 527 -11.65 32.15 16.16
N VAL A 528 -11.34 32.88 17.21
CA VAL A 528 -12.19 33.99 17.73
C VAL A 528 -11.53 35.31 17.35
N ALA A 529 -12.30 36.17 16.69
CA ALA A 529 -11.78 37.50 16.32
C ALA A 529 -11.82 38.46 17.51
N GLU A 530 -10.74 39.18 17.70
CA GLU A 530 -10.61 40.23 18.73
C GLU A 530 -10.90 41.60 18.14
N LEU A 531 -11.74 42.38 18.82
CA LEU A 531 -12.07 43.76 18.43
C LEU A 531 -11.04 44.71 18.99
N ASP A 532 -10.43 45.54 18.14
CA ASP A 532 -9.71 46.72 18.57
C ASP A 532 -10.69 47.89 18.79
N PRO A 533 -10.91 48.33 20.04
CA PRO A 533 -11.86 49.39 20.33
C PRO A 533 -11.44 50.75 19.76
N ALA A 534 -10.17 50.93 19.38
CA ALA A 534 -9.66 52.21 18.89
C ALA A 534 -9.91 52.39 17.38
N SER A 535 -9.76 51.32 16.60
CA SER A 535 -10.01 51.31 15.15
C SER A 535 -11.42 50.83 14.77
N GLY A 536 -12.05 50.01 15.62
CA GLY A 536 -13.30 49.31 15.30
C GLY A 536 -13.11 48.11 14.38
N GLU A 537 -11.88 47.63 14.21
CA GLU A 537 -11.52 46.48 13.39
C GLU A 537 -11.43 45.23 14.23
N TYR A 538 -11.84 44.12 13.64
CA TYR A 538 -11.62 42.76 14.15
C TYR A 538 -10.35 42.18 13.57
N SER A 539 -9.59 41.44 14.37
CA SER A 539 -8.46 40.66 13.88
C SER A 539 -8.46 39.25 14.44
N ALA A 540 -8.00 38.29 13.64
CA ALA A 540 -7.79 36.92 14.07
C ALA A 540 -6.63 36.28 13.31
N ASP A 541 -5.90 35.42 14.00
CA ASP A 541 -4.88 34.57 13.40
C ASP A 541 -5.54 33.28 12.89
N LEU A 542 -5.22 32.93 11.63
CA LEU A 542 -5.78 31.79 10.92
C LEU A 542 -4.64 30.88 10.46
N ASP A 543 -4.66 29.63 10.88
CA ASP A 543 -3.73 28.61 10.37
C ASP A 543 -4.32 27.97 9.10
N MET A 544 -3.58 28.07 7.98
CA MET A 544 -3.92 27.51 6.67
C MET A 544 -2.78 26.61 6.19
N PRO A 545 -2.68 25.36 6.71
CA PRO A 545 -1.49 24.53 6.60
C PRO A 545 -1.18 24.03 5.19
N VAL A 546 -2.07 24.22 4.20
CA VAL A 546 -1.86 23.79 2.81
C VAL A 546 -2.29 24.85 1.82
N ALA A 547 -1.64 24.92 0.66
CA ALA A 547 -2.03 25.77 -0.45
C ALA A 547 -3.35 25.28 -1.08
N GLY A 548 -4.09 26.19 -1.71
CA GLY A 548 -5.32 25.88 -2.43
C GLY A 548 -6.47 26.82 -2.09
N GLU A 549 -7.69 26.46 -2.53
CA GLU A 549 -8.91 27.25 -2.28
C GLU A 549 -9.45 26.95 -0.88
N TRP A 550 -9.46 27.99 -0.03
CA TRP A 550 -10.01 27.93 1.32
C TRP A 550 -11.35 28.66 1.39
N GLU A 551 -12.24 28.17 2.23
CA GLU A 551 -13.48 28.85 2.62
C GLU A 551 -13.34 29.41 4.03
N ILE A 552 -13.38 30.73 4.16
CA ILE A 552 -13.42 31.46 5.45
C ILE A 552 -14.85 31.80 5.75
N GLN A 553 -15.42 31.28 6.82
CA GLN A 553 -16.75 31.60 7.32
C GLN A 553 -16.64 32.48 8.54
N VAL A 554 -17.22 33.68 8.46
CA VAL A 554 -17.29 34.63 9.59
C VAL A 554 -18.72 34.60 10.15
N LEU A 555 -18.82 34.24 11.42
CA LEU A 555 -20.07 34.14 12.18
C LEU A 555 -20.12 35.28 13.20
N ALA A 556 -20.98 36.28 12.99
CA ALA A 556 -21.09 37.41 13.87
C ALA A 556 -22.42 37.39 14.64
N ARG A 557 -22.40 37.39 15.96
CA ARG A 557 -23.61 37.41 16.78
C ARG A 557 -24.12 38.83 16.96
N VAL A 558 -24.88 39.34 16.01
CA VAL A 558 -25.39 40.71 16.01
C VAL A 558 -26.59 40.92 16.95
N SER A 559 -27.28 39.87 17.39
CA SER A 559 -28.31 39.92 18.44
C SER A 559 -28.51 38.55 19.07
N THR A 560 -29.36 38.47 20.12
CA THR A 560 -29.71 37.21 20.79
C THR A 560 -30.34 36.16 19.84
N PHE A 561 -30.95 36.59 18.72
CA PHE A 561 -31.65 35.75 17.76
C PHE A 561 -31.09 35.77 16.35
N ALA A 562 -30.04 36.58 16.09
CA ALA A 562 -29.45 36.71 14.77
C ALA A 562 -27.91 36.51 14.84
N GLN A 563 -27.47 35.50 14.09
CA GLN A 563 -26.05 35.20 13.88
C GLN A 563 -25.83 34.96 12.39
N PRO A 564 -25.76 36.02 11.57
CA PRO A 564 -25.45 35.87 10.15
C PRO A 564 -24.07 35.27 9.91
N ILE A 565 -23.93 34.61 8.76
CA ILE A 565 -22.73 33.93 8.33
C ILE A 565 -22.35 34.45 6.94
N VAL A 566 -21.12 34.93 6.81
CA VAL A 566 -20.52 35.27 5.51
C VAL A 566 -19.46 34.24 5.17
N THR A 567 -19.50 33.70 3.96
CA THR A 567 -18.50 32.75 3.45
C THR A 567 -17.69 33.37 2.35
N ILE A 568 -16.37 33.32 2.46
CA ILE A 568 -15.39 34.01 1.60
C ILE A 568 -14.47 32.94 1.04
N PRO A 569 -14.46 32.69 -0.29
CA PRO A 569 -13.44 31.86 -0.91
C PRO A 569 -12.14 32.66 -1.03
N VAL A 570 -11.02 32.06 -0.63
CA VAL A 570 -9.68 32.65 -0.68
C VAL A 570 -8.69 31.63 -1.20
N ALA A 571 -7.90 32.04 -2.20
CA ALA A 571 -6.77 31.23 -2.67
C ALA A 571 -5.54 31.51 -1.80
N VAL A 572 -4.99 30.46 -1.20
CA VAL A 572 -3.77 30.46 -0.41
C VAL A 572 -2.67 29.78 -1.24
N ASN A 573 -1.52 30.48 -1.39
CA ASN A 573 -0.41 30.03 -2.23
C ASN A 573 0.69 29.37 -1.41
#